data_f9a3c1bfd4846020a0fde9c773f7022a
#
_entry.id   f9a3c1bfd4846020a0fde9c773f7022a
#
_cell.length_a   1.000
_cell.length_b   1.000
_cell.length_c   1.000
_cell.angle_alpha   90.00
_cell.angle_beta   90.00
_cell.angle_gamma   90.00
#
_symmetry.space_group_name_H-M   'P 1'
#
loop_
_entity.id
_entity.type
_entity.pdbx_description
1 polymer ?
#
loop_
_entity_poly.entity_id
_entity_poly.type
_entity_poly.pdbx_seq_one_letter_code
_entity_poly.pdbx_strand_id
1 'polypeptide(L)'
;MPNPIIKENKKSLIYDEIPDFSYTRGGTKFYPRDSLWVWREDVFSIKLDFDTLELPARYLTSLKITLCTVAQSSSTMYVRNLFHTFKHFWKFMRNKNLINEEISIVHLSNYLNSLSEIEKPRFGTLSALISWWTDLELYGFSKECADFLGERRISGNIKGESVKTRDPINGPFSEQEYIDIYKSVDAAWAEGRIEFWVFILTRLLFACGARSSQYASLKVCDFSIKDGTFTLLIPQVKKRSFNSRDELRAYSLSPQTGELMLEYIETLFSIGLTRDDALFPEALIKDSNYPDGKKDGNLFNGHLDKDILVKKYNQVMRKISPPSERLNYAPTPITPRRFRYTFGTRLVEEGASQFILADRLGHTDTQNVAYYYEASPIVVDKIDKAMDEYLLPISAAFRGRLIQGELDSTHKGALGSRIIDFKTSTKPLASCAGGDCSFNKPVACYTCVNFEPWIDGPHEEILQRLLNEKEERNGDSRISKINDDAIRAVKVVIDFCKIARNNADGV
;
A
#
# COMPACT_ATOMS: atom_id res chain seq x y z
N MET A 1 -15.43 5.72 -13.37
CA MET A 1 -16.11 6.50 -14.42
C MET A 1 -15.19 7.67 -14.75
N PRO A 2 -14.84 7.96 -15.99
CA PRO A 2 -14.09 9.15 -16.35
C PRO A 2 -14.99 10.38 -16.15
N ASN A 3 -14.38 11.42 -15.57
CA ASN A 3 -15.05 12.66 -15.18
C ASN A 3 -15.67 13.35 -16.43
N PRO A 4 -16.95 13.73 -16.47
CA PRO A 4 -17.60 14.31 -17.65
C PRO A 4 -16.94 15.61 -18.15
N ILE A 5 -16.20 16.32 -17.32
CA ILE A 5 -15.46 17.55 -17.69
C ILE A 5 -14.32 17.27 -18.70
N ILE A 6 -13.80 16.02 -18.74
CA ILE A 6 -12.72 15.65 -19.68
C ILE A 6 -13.27 15.41 -21.11
N LYS A 7 -14.55 15.04 -21.24
CA LYS A 7 -15.16 14.79 -22.55
C LYS A 7 -15.46 16.06 -23.34
N GLU A 8 -15.78 17.18 -22.69
CA GLU A 8 -16.05 18.45 -23.39
C GLU A 8 -14.77 19.09 -23.96
N ASN A 9 -13.62 18.94 -23.27
CA ASN A 9 -12.34 19.47 -23.77
C ASN A 9 -11.70 18.63 -24.89
N LYS A 10 -12.13 17.37 -25.09
CA LYS A 10 -11.59 16.53 -26.18
C LYS A 10 -12.01 17.00 -27.58
N LYS A 11 -13.17 17.63 -27.72
CA LYS A 11 -13.72 18.04 -29.04
C LYS A 11 -13.11 19.28 -29.68
N SER A 12 -12.25 20.04 -28.96
CA SER A 12 -11.71 21.31 -29.47
C SER A 12 -10.35 21.23 -30.16
N LEU A 13 -9.72 20.07 -30.24
CA LEU A 13 -8.34 19.90 -30.70
C LEU A 13 -8.20 18.72 -31.68
N ILE A 14 -8.99 18.71 -32.75
CA ILE A 14 -8.80 17.74 -33.84
C ILE A 14 -7.69 18.30 -34.72
N TYR A 15 -6.56 17.61 -34.78
CA TYR A 15 -5.48 17.90 -35.74
C TYR A 15 -5.60 16.93 -36.91
N ASP A 16 -5.83 17.45 -38.09
CA ASP A 16 -5.74 16.68 -39.34
C ASP A 16 -4.27 16.38 -39.70
N GLU A 17 -3.35 17.19 -39.17
CA GLU A 17 -1.90 17.07 -39.40
C GLU A 17 -1.13 17.33 -38.10
N ILE A 18 0.12 16.82 -38.03
CA ILE A 18 1.02 17.11 -36.90
C ILE A 18 1.30 18.61 -36.83
N PRO A 19 0.98 19.30 -35.73
CA PRO A 19 1.24 20.73 -35.60
C PRO A 19 2.76 21.04 -35.58
N ASP A 20 3.13 22.25 -35.99
CA ASP A 20 4.54 22.68 -35.95
C ASP A 20 5.05 22.80 -34.53
N PHE A 21 4.22 23.29 -33.62
CA PHE A 21 4.52 23.35 -32.18
C PHE A 21 3.26 23.10 -31.35
N SER A 22 3.46 22.74 -30.12
CA SER A 22 2.41 22.57 -29.16
C SER A 22 2.90 22.91 -27.73
N TYR A 23 1.99 22.91 -26.76
CA TYR A 23 2.31 23.16 -25.38
C TYR A 23 1.87 21.97 -24.54
N THR A 24 2.68 21.63 -23.54
CA THR A 24 2.25 20.68 -22.52
C THR A 24 1.20 21.31 -21.61
N ARG A 25 0.55 20.49 -20.76
CA ARG A 25 -0.36 20.99 -19.75
C ARG A 25 0.31 22.04 -18.82
N GLY A 26 1.59 21.90 -18.54
CA GLY A 26 2.39 22.84 -17.74
C GLY A 26 2.86 24.08 -18.48
N GLY A 27 2.50 24.23 -19.76
CA GLY A 27 2.87 25.39 -20.58
C GLY A 27 4.24 25.29 -21.26
N THR A 28 4.92 24.16 -21.19
CA THR A 28 6.21 23.97 -21.87
C THR A 28 5.99 23.77 -23.36
N LYS A 29 6.64 24.60 -24.21
CA LYS A 29 6.59 24.49 -25.65
C LYS A 29 7.43 23.33 -26.17
N PHE A 30 6.89 22.56 -27.11
CA PHE A 30 7.61 21.50 -27.81
C PHE A 30 7.19 21.41 -29.27
N TYR A 31 7.96 20.65 -30.07
CA TYR A 31 7.78 20.56 -31.54
C TYR A 31 7.38 19.11 -31.91
N PRO A 32 6.09 18.84 -32.13
CA PRO A 32 5.60 17.48 -32.42
C PRO A 32 6.15 16.86 -33.73
N ARG A 33 6.60 17.63 -34.67
CA ARG A 33 7.22 17.11 -35.91
C ARG A 33 8.59 16.50 -35.70
N ASP A 34 9.32 16.90 -34.64
CA ASP A 34 10.65 16.38 -34.34
C ASP A 34 10.60 14.88 -34.07
N SER A 35 11.64 14.15 -34.46
CA SER A 35 11.76 12.72 -34.14
C SER A 35 12.09 12.46 -32.67
N LEU A 36 12.59 13.45 -31.97
CA LEU A 36 12.98 13.44 -30.59
C LEU A 36 12.23 14.50 -29.78
N TRP A 37 11.33 14.10 -28.88
CA TRP A 37 10.70 15.03 -27.96
C TRP A 37 11.45 15.04 -26.64
N VAL A 38 11.89 16.21 -26.22
CA VAL A 38 12.57 16.44 -24.95
C VAL A 38 11.98 17.67 -24.29
N TRP A 39 11.47 17.50 -23.08
CA TRP A 39 11.10 18.63 -22.23
C TRP A 39 11.18 18.26 -20.77
N ARG A 40 11.12 19.27 -19.92
CA ARG A 40 11.10 19.14 -18.48
C ARG A 40 9.97 19.99 -17.91
N GLU A 41 9.20 19.38 -17.01
CA GLU A 41 8.22 20.06 -16.15
C GLU A 41 8.51 19.72 -14.69
N ASP A 42 8.61 20.76 -13.87
CA ASP A 42 9.04 20.64 -12.48
C ASP A 42 10.37 19.84 -12.38
N VAL A 43 10.33 18.72 -11.67
CA VAL A 43 11.46 17.79 -11.50
C VAL A 43 11.33 16.53 -12.35
N PHE A 44 10.52 16.58 -13.42
CA PHE A 44 10.28 15.44 -14.31
C PHE A 44 10.73 15.77 -15.73
N SER A 45 11.69 15.02 -16.24
CA SER A 45 12.14 15.11 -17.64
C SER A 45 11.62 13.93 -18.44
N ILE A 46 11.30 14.18 -19.69
CA ILE A 46 11.03 13.12 -20.65
C ILE A 46 11.95 13.22 -21.86
N LYS A 47 12.22 12.05 -22.42
CA LYS A 47 12.87 11.87 -23.71
C LYS A 47 12.11 10.79 -24.46
N LEU A 48 11.40 11.20 -25.53
CA LEU A 48 10.65 10.27 -26.39
C LEU A 48 11.33 10.27 -27.76
N ASP A 49 11.98 9.17 -28.05
CA ASP A 49 12.72 8.95 -29.29
C ASP A 49 11.88 8.05 -30.20
N PHE A 50 11.24 8.67 -31.21
CA PHE A 50 10.33 8.01 -32.13
C PHE A 50 11.07 7.19 -33.19
N ASP A 51 12.33 7.53 -33.53
CA ASP A 51 13.11 6.79 -34.51
C ASP A 51 13.38 5.36 -34.02
N THR A 52 13.45 5.16 -32.69
CA THR A 52 13.62 3.84 -32.08
C THR A 52 12.42 2.89 -32.25
N LEU A 53 11.28 3.39 -32.74
CA LEU A 53 10.07 2.59 -32.92
C LEU A 53 10.03 1.90 -34.28
N GLU A 54 10.70 2.48 -35.31
CA GLU A 54 10.66 2.01 -36.70
C GLU A 54 9.21 1.80 -37.19
N LEU A 55 8.38 2.85 -37.00
CA LEU A 55 6.97 2.85 -37.34
C LEU A 55 6.75 3.17 -38.83
N PRO A 56 5.77 2.56 -39.51
CA PRO A 56 5.25 3.08 -40.77
C PRO A 56 4.73 4.51 -40.58
N ALA A 57 4.92 5.37 -41.60
CA ALA A 57 4.63 6.80 -41.50
C ALA A 57 3.21 7.12 -40.96
N ARG A 58 2.19 6.36 -41.40
CA ARG A 58 0.82 6.55 -40.94
C ARG A 58 0.66 6.31 -39.43
N TYR A 59 1.26 5.24 -38.88
CA TYR A 59 1.24 4.94 -37.44
C TYR A 59 2.02 5.98 -36.65
N LEU A 60 3.16 6.43 -37.17
CA LEU A 60 3.97 7.48 -36.54
C LEU A 60 3.20 8.79 -36.42
N THR A 61 2.51 9.20 -37.47
CA THR A 61 1.66 10.39 -37.46
C THR A 61 0.56 10.30 -36.46
N SER A 62 -0.19 9.20 -36.44
CA SER A 62 -1.28 8.96 -35.48
C SER A 62 -0.79 8.93 -34.05
N LEU A 63 0.33 8.26 -33.76
CA LEU A 63 0.93 8.21 -32.41
C LEU A 63 1.33 9.62 -31.94
N LYS A 64 1.99 10.40 -32.81
CA LYS A 64 2.43 11.76 -32.47
C LYS A 64 1.26 12.68 -32.20
N ILE A 65 0.19 12.64 -33.02
CA ILE A 65 -1.03 13.43 -32.81
C ILE A 65 -1.68 13.04 -31.48
N THR A 66 -1.84 11.73 -31.21
CA THR A 66 -2.43 11.23 -29.96
C THR A 66 -1.64 11.71 -28.75
N LEU A 67 -0.31 11.52 -28.74
CA LEU A 67 0.53 11.93 -27.61
C LEU A 67 0.61 13.45 -27.47
N CYS A 68 0.55 14.21 -28.55
CA CYS A 68 0.48 15.66 -28.54
C CYS A 68 -0.80 16.15 -27.84
N THR A 69 -1.96 15.58 -28.20
CA THR A 69 -3.25 15.87 -27.57
C THR A 69 -3.25 15.51 -26.08
N VAL A 70 -2.68 14.36 -25.73
CA VAL A 70 -2.55 13.94 -24.33
C VAL A 70 -1.63 14.88 -23.55
N ALA A 71 -0.53 15.36 -24.15
CA ALA A 71 0.42 16.28 -23.50
C ALA A 71 -0.22 17.61 -23.07
N GLN A 72 -1.20 18.10 -23.83
CA GLN A 72 -1.92 19.33 -23.51
C GLN A 72 -2.83 19.22 -22.29
N SER A 73 -3.32 18.03 -21.96
CA SER A 73 -4.34 17.83 -20.92
C SER A 73 -3.84 16.99 -19.73
N SER A 74 -2.73 16.30 -19.90
CA SER A 74 -2.25 15.29 -18.93
C SER A 74 -0.83 15.58 -18.45
N SER A 75 -0.40 14.87 -17.41
CA SER A 75 0.95 15.04 -16.88
C SER A 75 2.03 14.49 -17.81
N THR A 76 3.19 15.13 -17.82
CA THR A 76 4.41 14.70 -18.52
C THR A 76 4.73 13.21 -18.31
N MET A 77 4.60 12.72 -17.09
CA MET A 77 4.85 11.31 -16.78
C MET A 77 3.81 10.36 -17.38
N TYR A 78 2.56 10.81 -17.54
CA TYR A 78 1.54 10.01 -18.19
C TYR A 78 1.82 9.85 -19.68
N VAL A 79 2.22 10.94 -20.37
CA VAL A 79 2.67 10.89 -21.78
C VAL A 79 3.82 9.91 -21.95
N ARG A 80 4.84 9.98 -21.07
CA ARG A 80 5.98 9.05 -21.07
C ARG A 80 5.52 7.60 -20.93
N ASN A 81 4.60 7.34 -20.02
CA ASN A 81 4.10 5.98 -19.78
C ASN A 81 3.34 5.43 -20.99
N LEU A 82 2.51 6.26 -21.65
CA LEU A 82 1.81 5.86 -22.87
C LEU A 82 2.79 5.52 -23.99
N PHE A 83 3.80 6.38 -24.22
CA PHE A 83 4.84 6.14 -25.22
C PHE A 83 5.59 4.81 -24.98
N HIS A 84 6.07 4.59 -23.76
CA HIS A 84 6.80 3.35 -23.45
C HIS A 84 5.91 2.10 -23.50
N THR A 85 4.64 2.23 -23.15
CA THR A 85 3.66 1.15 -23.29
C THR A 85 3.42 0.82 -24.76
N PHE A 86 3.24 1.83 -25.60
CA PHE A 86 3.13 1.64 -27.04
C PHE A 86 4.41 1.01 -27.63
N LYS A 87 5.59 1.51 -27.24
CA LYS A 87 6.88 0.94 -27.67
C LYS A 87 6.99 -0.54 -27.35
N HIS A 88 6.54 -0.97 -26.16
CA HIS A 88 6.54 -2.38 -25.78
C HIS A 88 5.57 -3.21 -26.62
N PHE A 89 4.34 -2.71 -26.83
CA PHE A 89 3.35 -3.34 -27.71
C PHE A 89 3.85 -3.44 -29.13
N TRP A 90 4.41 -2.35 -29.68
CA TRP A 90 4.92 -2.32 -31.04
C TRP A 90 6.09 -3.28 -31.26
N LYS A 91 6.98 -3.40 -30.28
CA LYS A 91 8.04 -4.42 -30.30
C LYS A 91 7.50 -5.85 -30.39
N PHE A 92 6.39 -6.13 -29.67
CA PHE A 92 5.70 -7.43 -29.78
C PHE A 92 5.17 -7.64 -31.21
N MET A 93 4.50 -6.63 -31.80
CA MET A 93 3.96 -6.71 -33.17
C MET A 93 5.07 -6.98 -34.20
N ARG A 94 6.19 -6.29 -34.09
CA ARG A 94 7.37 -6.48 -34.98
C ARG A 94 7.93 -7.91 -34.86
N ASN A 95 8.14 -8.38 -33.68
CA ASN A 95 8.70 -9.72 -33.43
C ASN A 95 7.81 -10.85 -33.98
N LYS A 96 6.52 -10.59 -34.18
CA LYS A 96 5.55 -11.54 -34.75
C LYS A 96 5.28 -11.31 -36.22
N ASN A 97 5.97 -10.39 -36.89
CA ASN A 97 5.75 -9.99 -38.29
C ASN A 97 4.30 -9.58 -38.62
N LEU A 98 3.62 -8.90 -37.67
CA LEU A 98 2.20 -8.55 -37.76
C LEU A 98 1.98 -7.08 -38.24
N ILE A 99 2.92 -6.50 -38.98
CA ILE A 99 3.02 -5.04 -39.23
C ILE A 99 2.19 -4.55 -40.45
N ASN A 100 1.67 -5.47 -41.27
CA ASN A 100 1.17 -5.10 -42.60
C ASN A 100 -0.29 -4.68 -42.66
N GLU A 101 -1.03 -4.72 -41.56
CA GLU A 101 -2.46 -4.44 -41.51
C GLU A 101 -2.81 -3.52 -40.33
N GLU A 102 -4.04 -2.98 -40.32
CA GLU A 102 -4.58 -2.29 -39.15
C GLU A 102 -4.60 -3.23 -37.94
N ILE A 103 -4.35 -2.67 -36.77
CA ILE A 103 -4.33 -3.43 -35.52
C ILE A 103 -5.76 -3.84 -35.18
N SER A 104 -5.97 -5.14 -35.13
CA SER A 104 -7.27 -5.77 -34.81
C SER A 104 -7.35 -6.28 -33.38
N ILE A 105 -8.55 -6.67 -32.96
CA ILE A 105 -8.82 -7.33 -31.66
C ILE A 105 -7.92 -8.57 -31.45
N VAL A 106 -7.65 -9.33 -32.53
CA VAL A 106 -6.79 -10.53 -32.46
C VAL A 106 -5.38 -10.17 -32.04
N HIS A 107 -4.82 -9.08 -32.55
CA HIS A 107 -3.50 -8.60 -32.18
C HIS A 107 -3.42 -8.19 -30.70
N LEU A 108 -4.47 -7.51 -30.19
CA LEU A 108 -4.58 -7.09 -28.81
C LEU A 108 -4.71 -8.29 -27.86
N SER A 109 -5.52 -9.29 -28.25
CA SER A 109 -5.68 -10.53 -27.48
C SER A 109 -4.39 -11.34 -27.40
N ASN A 110 -3.67 -11.47 -28.51
CA ASN A 110 -2.38 -12.14 -28.57
C ASN A 110 -1.33 -11.42 -27.71
N TYR A 111 -1.32 -10.08 -27.73
CA TYR A 111 -0.45 -9.30 -26.87
C TYR A 111 -0.77 -9.50 -25.39
N LEU A 112 -2.04 -9.43 -25.00
CA LEU A 112 -2.48 -9.68 -23.62
C LEU A 112 -2.04 -11.06 -23.12
N ASN A 113 -2.23 -12.08 -23.95
CA ASN A 113 -1.83 -13.45 -23.61
C ASN A 113 -0.29 -13.64 -23.51
N SER A 114 0.48 -12.76 -24.13
CA SER A 114 1.94 -12.77 -24.05
C SER A 114 2.51 -12.10 -22.81
N LEU A 115 1.69 -11.33 -22.08
CA LEU A 115 2.10 -10.61 -20.89
C LEU A 115 2.10 -11.53 -19.66
N SER A 116 3.16 -11.46 -18.87
CA SER A 116 3.19 -12.05 -17.53
C SER A 116 2.20 -11.36 -16.59
N GLU A 117 1.83 -11.99 -15.47
CA GLU A 117 0.91 -11.39 -14.48
C GLU A 117 1.37 -10.00 -14.02
N ILE A 118 2.68 -9.81 -13.82
CA ILE A 118 3.27 -8.53 -13.41
C ILE A 118 3.15 -7.47 -14.51
N GLU A 119 3.11 -7.87 -15.79
CA GLU A 119 3.03 -6.96 -16.94
C GLU A 119 1.58 -6.66 -17.37
N LYS A 120 0.59 -7.45 -16.96
CA LYS A 120 -0.83 -7.25 -17.31
C LYS A 120 -1.34 -5.83 -17.08
N PRO A 121 -0.97 -5.10 -16.00
CA PRO A 121 -1.39 -3.71 -15.81
C PRO A 121 -0.95 -2.77 -16.94
N ARG A 122 0.10 -3.12 -17.70
CA ARG A 122 0.55 -2.39 -18.89
C ARG A 122 -0.52 -2.37 -19.98
N PHE A 123 -1.30 -3.46 -20.08
CA PHE A 123 -2.41 -3.52 -21.02
C PHE A 123 -3.50 -2.47 -20.73
N GLY A 124 -3.76 -2.16 -19.45
CA GLY A 124 -4.66 -1.05 -19.05
C GLY A 124 -4.16 0.32 -19.50
N THR A 125 -2.83 0.53 -19.47
CA THR A 125 -2.23 1.76 -20.01
C THR A 125 -2.34 1.82 -21.54
N LEU A 126 -2.17 0.69 -22.24
CA LEU A 126 -2.38 0.60 -23.68
C LEU A 126 -3.84 0.87 -24.06
N SER A 127 -4.80 0.31 -23.29
CA SER A 127 -6.22 0.58 -23.47
C SER A 127 -6.53 2.08 -23.41
N ALA A 128 -5.95 2.78 -22.43
CA ALA A 128 -6.11 4.23 -22.33
C ALA A 128 -5.55 4.99 -23.55
N LEU A 129 -4.39 4.56 -24.07
CA LEU A 129 -3.82 5.15 -25.31
C LEU A 129 -4.74 4.89 -26.51
N ILE A 130 -5.23 3.68 -26.68
CA ILE A 130 -6.12 3.30 -27.78
C ILE A 130 -7.42 4.09 -27.72
N SER A 131 -8.00 4.30 -26.52
CA SER A 131 -9.17 5.17 -26.36
C SER A 131 -8.93 6.59 -26.84
N TRP A 132 -7.78 7.19 -26.49
CA TRP A 132 -7.40 8.51 -27.03
C TRP A 132 -7.25 8.49 -28.54
N TRP A 133 -6.62 7.46 -29.09
CA TRP A 133 -6.34 7.29 -30.52
C TRP A 133 -7.61 7.15 -31.35
N THR A 134 -8.56 6.31 -30.90
CA THR A 134 -9.83 6.08 -31.58
C THR A 134 -10.82 7.24 -31.39
N ASP A 135 -10.78 7.94 -30.26
CA ASP A 135 -11.57 9.16 -30.04
C ASP A 135 -11.17 10.29 -31.00
N LEU A 136 -9.94 10.26 -31.51
CA LEU A 136 -9.40 11.19 -32.53
C LEU A 136 -9.59 10.67 -33.97
N GLU A 137 -10.22 9.52 -34.17
CA GLU A 137 -10.51 8.89 -35.46
C GLU A 137 -9.26 8.70 -36.36
N LEU A 138 -8.08 8.45 -35.71
CA LEU A 138 -6.80 8.32 -36.38
C LEU A 138 -6.57 6.90 -36.91
N TYR A 139 -5.81 6.77 -38.00
CA TYR A 139 -5.43 5.51 -38.59
C TYR A 139 -4.66 4.61 -37.60
N GLY A 140 -4.97 3.32 -37.59
CA GLY A 140 -4.18 2.28 -36.91
C GLY A 140 -4.95 1.40 -35.94
N PHE A 141 -5.95 1.92 -35.24
CA PHE A 141 -6.85 1.16 -34.39
C PHE A 141 -8.29 1.43 -34.78
N SER A 142 -9.08 0.38 -35.02
CA SER A 142 -10.51 0.52 -35.25
C SER A 142 -11.26 0.84 -33.95
N LYS A 143 -12.46 1.40 -34.05
CA LYS A 143 -13.34 1.65 -32.92
C LYS A 143 -13.68 0.37 -32.15
N GLU A 144 -13.80 -0.74 -32.86
CA GLU A 144 -14.02 -2.07 -32.29
C GLU A 144 -12.91 -2.48 -31.28
N CYS A 145 -11.66 -2.05 -31.52
CA CYS A 145 -10.56 -2.25 -30.58
C CYS A 145 -10.81 -1.52 -29.26
N ALA A 146 -11.33 -0.29 -29.31
CA ALA A 146 -11.65 0.47 -28.11
C ALA A 146 -12.82 -0.13 -27.34
N ASP A 147 -13.88 -0.56 -28.04
CA ASP A 147 -15.05 -1.21 -27.44
C ASP A 147 -14.65 -2.51 -26.76
N PHE A 148 -13.87 -3.35 -27.44
CA PHE A 148 -13.31 -4.60 -26.89
C PHE A 148 -12.49 -4.38 -25.61
N LEU A 149 -11.72 -3.31 -25.55
CA LEU A 149 -10.93 -2.95 -24.37
C LEU A 149 -11.78 -2.36 -23.25
N GLY A 150 -12.85 -1.63 -23.59
CA GLY A 150 -13.78 -1.03 -22.64
C GLY A 150 -14.64 -2.07 -21.90
N GLU A 151 -14.97 -3.19 -22.55
CA GLU A 151 -15.72 -4.30 -21.96
C GLU A 151 -14.91 -5.15 -20.98
N ARG A 152 -13.59 -5.08 -21.03
CA ARG A 152 -12.70 -5.90 -20.21
C ARG A 152 -12.29 -5.19 -18.92
N ARG A 153 -12.49 -5.85 -17.80
CA ARG A 153 -11.87 -5.48 -16.53
C ARG A 153 -10.45 -6.04 -16.47
N ILE A 154 -9.47 -5.17 -16.70
CA ILE A 154 -8.06 -5.52 -16.52
C ILE A 154 -7.73 -5.30 -15.05
N SER A 155 -7.23 -6.36 -14.37
CA SER A 155 -6.75 -6.22 -13.00
C SER A 155 -5.58 -5.22 -12.97
N GLY A 156 -5.71 -4.20 -12.14
CA GLY A 156 -4.61 -3.28 -11.87
C GLY A 156 -3.52 -3.94 -11.00
N ASN A 157 -2.43 -3.24 -10.77
CA ASN A 157 -1.41 -3.66 -9.81
C ASN A 157 -2.03 -3.85 -8.43
N ILE A 158 -1.71 -4.97 -7.76
CA ILE A 158 -2.08 -5.19 -6.37
C ILE A 158 -1.39 -4.11 -5.53
N LYS A 159 -2.20 -3.22 -4.94
CA LYS A 159 -1.68 -2.12 -4.16
C LYS A 159 -1.12 -2.62 -2.83
N GLY A 160 0.09 -2.16 -2.49
CA GLY A 160 0.69 -2.42 -1.19
C GLY A 160 1.19 -3.84 -0.96
N GLU A 161 1.25 -4.70 -1.98
CA GLU A 161 1.71 -6.09 -1.86
C GLU A 161 3.07 -6.17 -1.16
N SER A 162 4.07 -5.40 -1.60
CA SER A 162 5.40 -5.39 -0.97
C SER A 162 5.37 -4.96 0.50
N VAL A 163 4.38 -4.16 0.92
CA VAL A 163 4.21 -3.79 2.33
C VAL A 163 3.54 -4.91 3.09
N LYS A 164 2.46 -5.49 2.53
CA LYS A 164 1.71 -6.59 3.15
C LYS A 164 2.57 -7.83 3.38
N THR A 165 3.39 -8.20 2.39
CA THR A 165 4.30 -9.35 2.46
C THR A 165 5.60 -9.03 3.19
N ARG A 166 5.81 -7.79 3.61
CA ARG A 166 7.11 -7.30 4.14
C ARG A 166 8.28 -7.73 3.26
N ASP A 167 8.10 -7.61 1.93
CA ASP A 167 9.07 -8.03 0.91
C ASP A 167 10.48 -7.51 1.24
N PRO A 168 11.51 -8.38 1.36
CA PRO A 168 12.85 -7.96 1.79
C PRO A 168 13.58 -7.10 0.75
N ILE A 169 13.11 -7.07 -0.51
CA ILE A 169 13.73 -6.31 -1.61
C ILE A 169 13.02 -4.97 -1.82
N ASN A 170 11.67 -4.95 -1.84
CA ASN A 170 10.88 -3.79 -2.23
C ASN A 170 9.97 -3.26 -1.11
N GLY A 171 9.80 -4.01 -0.03
CA GLY A 171 8.96 -3.67 1.11
C GLY A 171 9.64 -2.78 2.16
N PRO A 172 9.04 -2.61 3.33
CA PRO A 172 9.64 -1.87 4.43
C PRO A 172 10.90 -2.57 4.95
N PHE A 173 11.82 -1.80 5.51
CA PHE A 173 12.96 -2.34 6.23
C PHE A 173 12.49 -3.04 7.51
N SER A 174 13.19 -4.12 7.91
CA SER A 174 13.06 -4.64 9.27
C SER A 174 13.70 -3.67 10.28
N GLU A 175 13.40 -3.84 11.56
CA GLU A 175 14.01 -3.02 12.61
C GLU A 175 15.54 -3.10 12.57
N GLN A 176 16.09 -4.31 12.40
CA GLN A 176 17.54 -4.50 12.31
C GLN A 176 18.12 -3.82 11.06
N GLU A 177 17.51 -4.02 9.87
CA GLU A 177 17.92 -3.32 8.65
C GLU A 177 17.90 -1.79 8.82
N TYR A 178 16.87 -1.26 9.48
CA TYR A 178 16.73 0.18 9.75
C TYR A 178 17.88 0.71 10.58
N ILE A 179 18.22 0.01 11.67
CA ILE A 179 19.33 0.37 12.57
C ILE A 179 20.68 0.25 11.83
N ASP A 180 20.88 -0.83 11.08
CA ASP A 180 22.14 -1.08 10.39
C ASP A 180 22.39 -0.09 9.25
N ILE A 181 21.34 0.30 8.51
CA ILE A 181 21.41 1.36 7.49
C ILE A 181 21.80 2.68 8.16
N TYR A 182 21.16 3.03 9.29
CA TYR A 182 21.46 4.25 10.03
C TYR A 182 22.94 4.31 10.44
N LYS A 183 23.45 3.26 11.07
CA LYS A 183 24.86 3.13 11.49
C LYS A 183 25.82 3.16 10.30
N SER A 184 25.49 2.45 9.22
CA SER A 184 26.33 2.39 8.02
C SER A 184 26.48 3.75 7.35
N VAL A 185 25.39 4.53 7.31
CA VAL A 185 25.38 5.89 6.74
C VAL A 185 26.21 6.83 7.62
N ASP A 186 26.11 6.75 8.95
CA ASP A 186 26.92 7.54 9.88
C ASP A 186 28.41 7.23 9.76
N ALA A 187 28.76 5.96 9.75
CA ALA A 187 30.15 5.53 9.56
C ALA A 187 30.70 6.01 8.21
N ALA A 188 29.91 5.85 7.13
CA ALA A 188 30.33 6.27 5.80
C ALA A 188 30.52 7.80 5.70
N TRP A 189 29.70 8.58 6.39
CA TRP A 189 29.85 10.03 6.49
C TRP A 189 31.11 10.41 7.29
N ALA A 190 31.27 9.85 8.47
CA ALA A 190 32.44 10.09 9.32
C ALA A 190 33.78 9.75 8.65
N GLU A 191 33.77 8.72 7.79
CA GLU A 191 34.94 8.27 7.01
C GLU A 191 35.11 9.03 5.67
N GLY A 192 34.22 9.97 5.33
CA GLY A 192 34.26 10.72 4.07
C GLY A 192 33.96 9.89 2.81
N ARG A 193 33.30 8.73 2.96
CA ARG A 193 32.94 7.82 1.84
C ARG A 193 31.69 8.24 1.09
N ILE A 194 30.89 9.15 1.65
CA ILE A 194 29.67 9.67 1.00
C ILE A 194 29.66 11.18 1.00
N GLU A 195 29.03 11.78 0.01
CA GLU A 195 28.86 13.21 -0.11
C GLU A 195 27.80 13.73 0.86
N PHE A 196 27.93 15.00 1.29
CA PHE A 196 27.04 15.60 2.29
C PHE A 196 25.56 15.58 1.87
N TRP A 197 25.27 15.81 0.61
CA TRP A 197 23.88 15.74 0.11
C TRP A 197 23.26 14.35 0.27
N VAL A 198 24.05 13.26 0.13
CA VAL A 198 23.56 11.87 0.32
C VAL A 198 23.21 11.65 1.79
N PHE A 199 24.10 12.13 2.69
CA PHE A 199 23.90 12.05 4.13
C PHE A 199 22.61 12.78 4.54
N ILE A 200 22.45 14.04 4.13
CA ILE A 200 21.26 14.86 4.41
C ILE A 200 19.99 14.24 3.81
N LEU A 201 20.02 13.83 2.55
CA LEU A 201 18.87 13.18 1.93
C LEU A 201 18.44 11.93 2.71
N THR A 202 19.42 11.13 3.17
CA THR A 202 19.11 9.94 3.97
C THR A 202 18.48 10.31 5.31
N ARG A 203 18.97 11.33 6.01
CA ARG A 203 18.34 11.83 7.25
C ARG A 203 16.91 12.27 7.03
N LEU A 204 16.64 12.99 5.93
CA LEU A 204 15.29 13.43 5.59
C LEU A 204 14.39 12.25 5.18
N LEU A 205 14.93 11.23 4.51
CA LEU A 205 14.18 10.00 4.18
C LEU A 205 13.74 9.26 5.44
N PHE A 206 14.61 9.16 6.46
CA PHE A 206 14.26 8.62 7.77
C PHE A 206 13.18 9.45 8.48
N ALA A 207 13.32 10.77 8.46
CA ALA A 207 12.46 11.68 9.23
C ALA A 207 11.07 11.90 8.64
N CYS A 208 10.93 11.94 7.31
CA CYS A 208 9.70 12.44 6.67
C CYS A 208 8.99 11.40 5.81
N GLY A 209 9.66 10.36 5.31
CA GLY A 209 9.06 9.35 4.44
C GLY A 209 8.38 9.89 3.17
N ALA A 210 8.79 11.09 2.69
CA ALA A 210 8.20 11.75 1.55
C ALA A 210 8.53 11.02 0.22
N ARG A 211 7.89 11.42 -0.88
CA ARG A 211 8.20 10.86 -2.22
C ARG A 211 9.48 11.48 -2.77
N SER A 212 10.21 10.71 -3.59
CA SER A 212 11.45 11.19 -4.22
C SER A 212 11.27 12.51 -4.99
N SER A 213 10.11 12.70 -5.66
CA SER A 213 9.81 13.95 -6.37
C SER A 213 9.64 15.13 -5.43
N GLN A 214 9.17 14.91 -4.20
CA GLN A 214 9.03 15.95 -3.19
C GLN A 214 10.41 16.41 -2.70
N TYR A 215 11.35 15.49 -2.47
CA TYR A 215 12.74 15.86 -2.13
C TYR A 215 13.43 16.58 -3.28
N ALA A 216 13.26 16.13 -4.52
CA ALA A 216 13.81 16.82 -5.69
C ALA A 216 13.24 18.23 -5.88
N SER A 217 12.03 18.50 -5.36
CA SER A 217 11.37 19.80 -5.45
C SER A 217 11.67 20.76 -4.29
N LEU A 218 12.47 20.32 -3.29
CA LEU A 218 12.79 21.14 -2.13
C LEU A 218 13.71 22.30 -2.52
N LYS A 219 13.43 23.46 -1.92
CA LYS A 219 14.28 24.66 -1.96
C LYS A 219 14.95 24.90 -0.61
N VAL A 220 16.03 25.65 -0.60
CA VAL A 220 16.70 26.03 0.64
C VAL A 220 15.75 26.80 1.58
N CYS A 221 14.86 27.64 1.05
CA CYS A 221 13.88 28.40 1.84
C CYS A 221 12.80 27.52 2.50
N ASP A 222 12.65 26.26 2.12
CA ASP A 222 11.70 25.34 2.75
C ASP A 222 12.12 24.90 4.15
N PHE A 223 13.39 25.07 4.49
CA PHE A 223 13.88 24.84 5.83
C PHE A 223 13.92 26.14 6.65
N SER A 224 13.42 26.09 7.86
CA SER A 224 13.37 27.23 8.77
C SER A 224 13.36 26.80 10.24
N ILE A 225 13.72 27.74 11.11
CA ILE A 225 13.54 27.60 12.54
C ILE A 225 12.32 28.43 12.93
N LYS A 226 11.31 27.78 13.52
CA LYS A 226 10.09 28.44 14.04
C LYS A 226 9.90 28.04 15.50
N ASP A 227 9.76 29.00 16.37
CA ASP A 227 9.51 28.79 17.80
C ASP A 227 10.48 27.78 18.44
N GLY A 228 11.77 27.87 18.08
CA GLY A 228 12.82 26.95 18.54
C GLY A 228 12.77 25.53 17.94
N THR A 229 11.88 25.31 16.97
CA THR A 229 11.74 24.01 16.29
C THR A 229 12.25 24.07 14.86
N PHE A 230 13.10 23.12 14.48
CA PHE A 230 13.51 22.95 13.09
C PHE A 230 12.36 22.40 12.26
N THR A 231 11.97 23.14 11.24
CA THR A 231 10.81 22.82 10.39
C THR A 231 11.23 22.72 8.93
N LEU A 232 10.79 21.63 8.26
CA LEU A 232 10.93 21.45 6.82
C LEU A 232 9.54 21.46 6.17
N LEU A 233 9.34 22.35 5.19
CA LEU A 233 8.13 22.45 4.38
C LEU A 233 8.26 21.60 3.14
N ILE A 234 7.49 20.50 3.03
CA ILE A 234 7.56 19.57 1.89
C ILE A 234 6.41 19.81 0.93
N PRO A 235 6.70 20.05 -0.38
CA PRO A 235 5.68 20.23 -1.41
C PRO A 235 4.76 19.01 -1.56
N GLN A 236 3.44 19.24 -1.70
CA GLN A 236 2.44 18.18 -1.89
C GLN A 236 2.29 17.86 -3.39
N VAL A 237 3.05 16.90 -3.87
CA VAL A 237 2.98 16.41 -5.26
C VAL A 237 1.78 15.46 -5.40
N LYS A 238 0.96 15.60 -6.43
CA LYS A 238 -0.25 14.84 -6.82
C LYS A 238 -1.60 15.46 -6.49
N LYS A 239 -1.65 16.65 -5.96
CA LYS A 239 -2.90 17.41 -6.05
C LYS A 239 -3.01 17.98 -7.46
N ARG A 240 -4.24 18.10 -7.99
CA ARG A 240 -4.51 18.60 -9.36
C ARG A 240 -4.21 20.11 -9.54
N SER A 241 -3.37 20.70 -8.67
CA SER A 241 -2.91 22.07 -8.77
C SER A 241 -1.96 22.24 -9.96
N PHE A 242 -1.95 23.44 -10.54
CA PHE A 242 -1.07 23.78 -11.66
C PHE A 242 0.41 23.80 -11.22
N ASN A 243 0.70 24.19 -9.97
CA ASN A 243 2.05 24.19 -9.43
C ASN A 243 2.19 23.14 -8.33
N SER A 244 3.23 22.31 -8.43
CA SER A 244 3.53 21.27 -7.44
C SER A 244 3.94 21.83 -6.07
N ARG A 245 4.17 23.15 -5.97
CA ARG A 245 4.53 23.88 -4.74
C ARG A 245 3.41 24.73 -4.14
N ASP A 246 2.19 24.67 -4.67
CA ASP A 246 1.03 25.45 -4.14
C ASP A 246 0.66 25.04 -2.71
N GLU A 247 0.91 23.80 -2.34
CA GLU A 247 0.66 23.30 -1.00
C GLU A 247 1.93 22.72 -0.40
N LEU A 248 2.33 23.23 0.76
CA LEU A 248 3.48 22.78 1.54
C LEU A 248 3.02 22.16 2.86
N ARG A 249 3.61 21.06 3.26
CA ARG A 249 3.36 20.43 4.55
C ARG A 249 4.57 20.53 5.46
N ALA A 250 4.34 20.94 6.70
CA ALA A 250 5.37 21.07 7.71
C ALA A 250 5.73 19.72 8.36
N TYR A 251 7.01 19.47 8.48
CA TYR A 251 7.60 18.37 9.24
C TYR A 251 8.59 18.96 10.25
N SER A 252 8.41 18.60 11.52
CA SER A 252 9.40 18.93 12.57
C SER A 252 10.57 17.95 12.45
N LEU A 253 11.78 18.49 12.47
CA LEU A 253 13.01 17.69 12.46
C LEU A 253 13.59 17.62 13.89
N SER A 254 14.30 16.54 14.17
CA SER A 254 15.08 16.43 15.41
C SER A 254 16.17 17.51 15.47
N PRO A 255 16.60 17.95 16.66
CA PRO A 255 17.69 18.93 16.79
C PRO A 255 18.92 18.53 16.00
N GLN A 256 19.35 17.28 16.08
CA GLN A 256 20.50 16.76 15.34
C GLN A 256 20.35 16.90 13.82
N THR A 257 19.19 16.52 13.27
CA THR A 257 18.93 16.66 11.83
C THR A 257 18.83 18.13 11.43
N GLY A 258 18.27 18.98 12.29
CA GLY A 258 18.16 20.41 12.07
C GLY A 258 19.52 21.12 12.01
N GLU A 259 20.43 20.79 12.91
CA GLU A 259 21.80 21.31 12.92
C GLU A 259 22.57 20.88 11.67
N LEU A 260 22.51 19.61 11.29
CA LEU A 260 23.09 19.11 10.04
C LEU A 260 22.51 19.82 8.81
N MET A 261 21.24 20.16 8.82
CA MET A 261 20.61 20.93 7.74
C MET A 261 21.16 22.35 7.67
N LEU A 262 21.46 23.01 8.80
CA LEU A 262 22.10 24.33 8.80
C LEU A 262 23.49 24.27 8.18
N GLU A 263 24.33 23.32 8.61
CA GLU A 263 25.67 23.12 8.05
C GLU A 263 25.63 22.85 6.54
N TYR A 264 24.68 22.02 6.10
CA TYR A 264 24.51 21.72 4.69
C TYR A 264 24.11 22.97 3.90
N ILE A 265 23.20 23.78 4.42
CA ILE A 265 22.76 25.05 3.78
C ILE A 265 23.92 26.04 3.71
N GLU A 266 24.76 26.14 4.71
CA GLU A 266 25.98 26.96 4.67
C GLU A 266 26.93 26.51 3.55
N THR A 267 27.04 25.17 3.33
CA THR A 267 27.80 24.63 2.20
C THR A 267 27.20 25.07 0.85
N LEU A 268 25.86 25.09 0.74
CA LEU A 268 25.18 25.57 -0.47
C LEU A 268 25.46 27.07 -0.71
N PHE A 269 25.40 27.89 0.33
CA PHE A 269 25.70 29.31 0.24
C PHE A 269 27.16 29.58 -0.14
N SER A 270 28.09 28.77 0.35
CA SER A 270 29.52 28.90 0.01
C SER A 270 29.82 28.69 -1.47
N ILE A 271 29.00 27.97 -2.19
CA ILE A 271 29.12 27.77 -3.64
C ILE A 271 28.23 28.73 -4.47
N GLY A 272 27.70 29.78 -3.82
CA GLY A 272 26.96 30.86 -4.48
C GLY A 272 25.47 30.62 -4.69
N LEU A 273 24.88 29.58 -4.07
CA LEU A 273 23.44 29.35 -4.10
C LEU A 273 22.73 30.23 -3.08
N THR A 274 21.45 30.46 -3.29
CA THR A 274 20.58 31.33 -2.49
C THR A 274 19.45 30.54 -1.84
N ARG A 275 18.62 31.22 -1.06
CA ARG A 275 17.43 30.61 -0.44
C ARG A 275 16.39 30.11 -1.43
N ASP A 276 16.32 30.69 -2.63
CA ASP A 276 15.37 30.32 -3.67
C ASP A 276 15.84 29.15 -4.55
N ASP A 277 17.10 28.75 -4.39
CA ASP A 277 17.67 27.63 -5.13
C ASP A 277 17.29 26.27 -4.57
N ALA A 278 17.55 25.23 -5.35
CA ALA A 278 17.28 23.84 -4.99
C ALA A 278 18.06 23.41 -3.73
N LEU A 279 17.41 22.67 -2.83
CA LEU A 279 18.11 22.03 -1.71
C LEU A 279 19.05 20.90 -2.17
N PHE A 280 18.68 20.19 -3.25
CA PHE A 280 19.52 19.18 -3.93
C PHE A 280 19.80 19.65 -5.36
N PRO A 281 20.76 20.58 -5.53
CA PRO A 281 20.97 21.27 -6.80
C PRO A 281 21.76 20.43 -7.80
N GLU A 282 21.46 20.64 -9.08
CA GLU A 282 22.20 20.04 -10.20
C GLU A 282 23.71 20.37 -10.15
N ALA A 283 24.05 21.55 -9.67
CA ALA A 283 25.45 22.02 -9.56
C ALA A 283 26.32 21.12 -8.67
N LEU A 284 25.75 20.51 -7.62
CA LEU A 284 26.46 19.56 -6.75
C LEU A 284 26.46 18.13 -7.32
N ILE A 285 25.38 17.74 -8.03
CA ILE A 285 25.12 16.36 -8.39
C ILE A 285 25.16 16.23 -9.92
N LYS A 286 26.29 16.54 -10.51
CA LYS A 286 26.44 16.57 -12.00
C LYS A 286 26.21 15.21 -12.64
N ASP A 287 25.40 15.20 -13.71
CA ASP A 287 25.34 14.12 -14.70
C ASP A 287 25.41 14.74 -16.11
N SER A 288 26.54 14.58 -16.80
CA SER A 288 26.83 15.14 -18.12
C SER A 288 25.91 14.61 -19.26
N ASN A 289 25.07 13.61 -18.96
CA ASN A 289 24.24 12.94 -19.96
C ASN A 289 22.79 13.45 -20.03
N TYR A 290 22.41 14.45 -19.23
CA TYR A 290 21.08 15.03 -19.25
C TYR A 290 21.11 16.47 -19.76
N PRO A 291 20.13 16.87 -20.58
CA PRO A 291 20.06 18.24 -21.07
C PRO A 291 19.91 19.22 -19.89
N ASP A 292 20.74 20.24 -19.87
CA ASP A 292 20.63 21.37 -18.94
C ASP A 292 19.18 21.89 -18.99
N GLY A 293 18.50 21.90 -17.85
CA GLY A 293 17.20 22.55 -17.75
C GLY A 293 17.39 24.03 -18.07
N LYS A 294 16.85 24.50 -19.22
CA LYS A 294 17.00 25.89 -19.66
C LYS A 294 16.53 26.87 -18.59
N LYS A 295 17.31 27.89 -18.34
CA LYS A 295 17.19 28.91 -17.32
C LYS A 295 16.11 29.99 -17.60
N ASP A 296 14.93 29.66 -18.06
CA ASP A 296 13.91 30.66 -18.38
C ASP A 296 12.79 30.65 -17.32
N GLY A 297 13.00 31.38 -16.21
CA GLY A 297 11.92 31.75 -15.29
C GLY A 297 11.16 30.62 -14.57
N ASN A 298 11.61 29.38 -14.70
CA ASN A 298 10.97 28.21 -14.12
C ASN A 298 11.27 28.13 -12.61
N LEU A 299 10.25 27.90 -11.80
CA LEU A 299 10.34 27.70 -10.35
C LEU A 299 11.32 26.60 -9.92
N PHE A 300 11.68 25.69 -10.83
CA PHE A 300 12.55 24.54 -10.61
C PHE A 300 13.91 24.66 -11.33
N ASN A 301 14.33 25.90 -11.61
CA ASN A 301 15.64 26.14 -12.18
C ASN A 301 16.73 25.65 -11.22
N GLY A 302 17.73 24.93 -11.70
CA GLY A 302 18.80 24.36 -10.90
C GLY A 302 18.44 23.14 -10.05
N HIS A 303 17.17 22.72 -10.05
CA HIS A 303 16.77 21.46 -9.41
C HIS A 303 17.24 20.26 -10.23
N LEU A 304 17.62 19.18 -9.55
CA LEU A 304 17.92 17.92 -10.21
C LEU A 304 16.62 17.21 -10.65
N ASP A 305 16.66 16.53 -11.80
CA ASP A 305 15.58 15.63 -12.18
C ASP A 305 15.43 14.51 -11.14
N LYS A 306 14.18 14.17 -10.81
CA LYS A 306 13.86 13.18 -9.80
C LYS A 306 14.48 11.80 -10.08
N ASP A 307 14.48 11.34 -11.34
CA ASP A 307 15.03 10.03 -11.69
C ASP A 307 16.56 10.02 -11.59
N ILE A 308 17.20 11.16 -11.87
CA ILE A 308 18.65 11.33 -11.69
C ILE A 308 19.01 11.34 -10.21
N LEU A 309 18.29 12.12 -9.38
CA LEU A 309 18.50 12.15 -7.94
C LEU A 309 18.44 10.75 -7.34
N VAL A 310 17.38 9.98 -7.66
CA VAL A 310 17.20 8.61 -7.19
C VAL A 310 18.30 7.69 -7.70
N LYS A 311 18.67 7.79 -8.98
CA LYS A 311 19.73 6.97 -9.58
C LYS A 311 21.07 7.19 -8.88
N LYS A 312 21.45 8.45 -8.69
CA LYS A 312 22.72 8.82 -8.01
C LYS A 312 22.71 8.38 -6.56
N TYR A 313 21.63 8.65 -5.83
CA TYR A 313 21.45 8.19 -4.47
C TYR A 313 21.61 6.66 -4.35
N ASN A 314 20.88 5.91 -5.17
CA ASN A 314 20.94 4.45 -5.13
C ASN A 314 22.33 3.91 -5.50
N GLN A 315 23.08 4.59 -6.38
CA GLN A 315 24.46 4.20 -6.73
C GLN A 315 25.40 4.33 -5.54
N VAL A 316 25.27 5.40 -4.75
CA VAL A 316 26.07 5.59 -3.54
C VAL A 316 25.66 4.58 -2.46
N MET A 317 24.37 4.45 -2.20
CA MET A 317 23.83 3.56 -1.17
C MET A 317 24.20 2.10 -1.38
N ARG A 318 24.29 1.64 -2.63
CA ARG A 318 24.76 0.27 -2.95
C ARG A 318 26.18 -0.01 -2.46
N LYS A 319 27.05 1.00 -2.38
CA LYS A 319 28.44 0.84 -1.97
C LYS A 319 28.61 0.72 -0.46
N ILE A 320 27.64 1.24 0.30
CA ILE A 320 27.69 1.30 1.77
C ILE A 320 26.57 0.46 2.42
N SER A 321 25.85 -0.31 1.60
CA SER A 321 24.71 -1.09 2.06
C SER A 321 25.13 -2.19 3.03
N PRO A 322 24.55 -2.25 4.25
CA PRO A 322 24.81 -3.34 5.18
C PRO A 322 24.19 -4.64 4.72
N PRO A 323 24.71 -5.80 5.15
CA PRO A 323 24.10 -7.10 4.88
C PRO A 323 22.76 -7.24 5.60
N SER A 324 21.82 -8.00 5.01
CA SER A 324 20.52 -8.31 5.61
C SER A 324 20.40 -9.82 5.86
N GLU A 325 20.00 -10.18 7.06
CA GLU A 325 19.67 -11.57 7.41
C GLU A 325 18.53 -12.11 6.53
N ARG A 326 17.51 -11.28 6.26
CA ARG A 326 16.37 -11.65 5.39
C ARG A 326 16.78 -11.96 3.94
N LEU A 327 18.00 -11.57 3.54
CA LEU A 327 18.57 -11.79 2.20
C LEU A 327 19.78 -12.71 2.25
N ASN A 328 19.86 -13.58 3.25
CA ASN A 328 21.01 -14.49 3.44
C ASN A 328 22.33 -13.71 3.46
N TYR A 329 22.37 -12.59 4.18
CA TYR A 329 23.50 -11.68 4.31
C TYR A 329 23.96 -10.99 3.00
N ALA A 330 23.13 -11.02 1.95
CA ALA A 330 23.35 -10.14 0.80
C ALA A 330 23.10 -8.66 1.18
N PRO A 331 23.71 -7.69 0.45
CA PRO A 331 23.53 -6.28 0.70
C PRO A 331 22.05 -5.85 0.66
N THR A 332 21.60 -5.07 1.64
CA THR A 332 20.22 -4.56 1.72
C THR A 332 19.92 -3.61 0.55
N PRO A 333 18.90 -3.84 -0.29
CA PRO A 333 18.52 -2.90 -1.32
C PRO A 333 17.98 -1.61 -0.70
N ILE A 334 18.72 -0.50 -0.75
CA ILE A 334 18.34 0.77 -0.15
C ILE A 334 17.79 1.70 -1.24
N THR A 335 16.50 2.04 -1.14
CA THR A 335 15.81 2.95 -2.06
C THR A 335 14.91 3.93 -1.31
N PRO A 336 14.67 5.16 -1.82
CA PRO A 336 13.76 6.12 -1.19
C PRO A 336 12.34 5.58 -0.98
N ARG A 337 11.87 4.66 -1.84
CA ARG A 337 10.56 4.03 -1.69
C ARG A 337 10.48 3.17 -0.43
N ARG A 338 11.51 2.41 -0.13
CA ARG A 338 11.57 1.55 1.06
C ARG A 338 11.54 2.38 2.35
N PHE A 339 12.25 3.52 2.40
CA PHE A 339 12.15 4.46 3.52
C PHE A 339 10.71 4.92 3.76
N ARG A 340 10.01 5.27 2.68
CA ARG A 340 8.60 5.68 2.77
C ARG A 340 7.71 4.56 3.29
N TYR A 341 7.92 3.34 2.85
CA TYR A 341 7.18 2.17 3.34
C TYR A 341 7.47 1.92 4.82
N THR A 342 8.74 2.00 5.22
CA THR A 342 9.16 1.86 6.62
C THR A 342 8.57 2.96 7.51
N PHE A 343 8.62 4.21 7.05
CA PHE A 343 8.01 5.35 7.75
C PHE A 343 6.50 5.11 7.99
N GLY A 344 5.76 4.68 6.95
CA GLY A 344 4.34 4.39 7.07
C GLY A 344 4.04 3.21 8.00
N THR A 345 4.84 2.14 7.92
CA THR A 345 4.69 0.96 8.78
C THR A 345 4.96 1.30 10.24
N ARG A 346 6.05 2.04 10.53
CA ARG A 346 6.38 2.47 11.91
C ARG A 346 5.31 3.39 12.51
N LEU A 347 4.77 4.33 11.75
CA LEU A 347 3.65 5.17 12.23
C LEU A 347 2.44 4.34 12.63
N VAL A 348 2.12 3.28 11.89
CA VAL A 348 1.02 2.38 12.24
C VAL A 348 1.36 1.58 13.49
N GLU A 349 2.57 1.08 13.61
CA GLU A 349 3.07 0.36 14.79
C GLU A 349 3.06 1.24 16.04
N GLU A 350 3.33 2.54 15.89
CA GLU A 350 3.21 3.56 16.95
C GLU A 350 1.74 3.95 17.26
N GLY A 351 0.76 3.44 16.50
CA GLY A 351 -0.67 3.63 16.75
C GLY A 351 -1.31 4.81 16.03
N ALA A 352 -0.65 5.37 15.01
CA ALA A 352 -1.25 6.43 14.20
C ALA A 352 -2.56 5.96 13.53
N SER A 353 -3.57 6.83 13.49
CA SER A 353 -4.82 6.55 12.76
C SER A 353 -4.62 6.60 11.26
N GLN A 354 -5.54 5.98 10.47
CA GLN A 354 -5.51 6.03 9.01
C GLN A 354 -5.50 7.47 8.46
N PHE A 355 -6.17 8.39 9.13
CA PHE A 355 -6.18 9.81 8.75
C PHE A 355 -4.80 10.46 8.96
N ILE A 356 -4.17 10.23 10.11
CA ILE A 356 -2.81 10.71 10.41
C ILE A 356 -1.82 10.14 9.40
N LEU A 357 -1.89 8.83 9.12
CA LEU A 357 -1.01 8.19 8.15
C LEU A 357 -1.22 8.74 6.73
N ALA A 358 -2.48 8.86 6.28
CA ALA A 358 -2.80 9.44 4.98
C ALA A 358 -2.29 10.89 4.89
N ASP A 359 -2.50 11.68 5.94
CA ASP A 359 -1.98 13.02 6.03
C ASP A 359 -0.46 13.04 5.91
N ARG A 360 0.28 12.34 6.76
CA ARG A 360 1.75 12.30 6.76
C ARG A 360 2.34 11.78 5.45
N LEU A 361 1.71 10.81 4.81
CA LEU A 361 2.13 10.32 3.51
C LEU A 361 1.64 11.19 2.32
N GLY A 362 0.88 12.26 2.56
CA GLY A 362 0.33 13.12 1.50
C GLY A 362 -0.60 12.36 0.55
N HIS A 363 -1.49 11.55 1.11
CA HIS A 363 -2.59 10.90 0.38
C HIS A 363 -3.86 11.73 0.54
N THR A 364 -4.67 11.81 -0.51
CA THR A 364 -5.96 12.51 -0.50
C THR A 364 -7.09 11.65 0.04
N ASP A 365 -6.86 10.36 0.15
CA ASP A 365 -7.81 9.36 0.64
C ASP A 365 -7.11 8.30 1.51
N THR A 366 -7.90 7.55 2.28
CA THR A 366 -7.40 6.49 3.15
C THR A 366 -7.25 5.14 2.44
N GLN A 367 -7.76 4.96 1.21
CA GLN A 367 -7.67 3.68 0.49
C GLN A 367 -6.22 3.26 0.23
N ASN A 368 -5.34 4.25 0.01
CA ASN A 368 -3.93 4.02 -0.26
C ASN A 368 -3.07 3.85 1.01
N VAL A 369 -3.67 3.76 2.18
CA VAL A 369 -2.97 3.49 3.46
C VAL A 369 -3.48 2.25 4.18
N ALA A 370 -4.63 1.71 3.78
CA ALA A 370 -5.24 0.53 4.41
C ALA A 370 -4.28 -0.66 4.50
N TYR A 371 -3.48 -0.89 3.45
CA TYR A 371 -2.55 -2.01 3.41
C TYR A 371 -1.41 -1.94 4.46
N TYR A 372 -1.11 -0.78 5.04
CA TYR A 372 -0.16 -0.69 6.16
C TYR A 372 -0.73 -1.30 7.45
N TYR A 373 -2.03 -1.17 7.65
CA TYR A 373 -2.74 -1.73 8.82
C TYR A 373 -2.93 -3.24 8.68
N GLU A 374 -3.26 -3.72 7.49
CA GLU A 374 -3.40 -5.15 7.19
C GLU A 374 -2.08 -5.92 7.41
N ALA A 375 -0.94 -5.25 7.25
CA ALA A 375 0.40 -5.84 7.37
C ALA A 375 1.00 -5.74 8.78
N SER A 376 0.33 -5.09 9.73
CA SER A 376 0.89 -4.81 11.05
C SER A 376 0.59 -5.92 12.06
N PRO A 377 1.60 -6.70 12.51
CA PRO A 377 1.40 -7.69 13.58
C PRO A 377 0.89 -7.07 14.89
N ILE A 378 1.31 -5.83 15.20
CA ILE A 378 0.91 -5.12 16.41
C ILE A 378 -0.60 -4.79 16.39
N VAL A 379 -1.16 -4.52 15.22
CA VAL A 379 -2.61 -4.32 15.07
C VAL A 379 -3.35 -5.63 15.31
N VAL A 380 -2.83 -6.74 14.77
CA VAL A 380 -3.37 -8.09 15.04
C VAL A 380 -3.31 -8.41 16.53
N ASP A 381 -2.14 -8.24 17.17
CA ASP A 381 -1.99 -8.47 18.62
C ASP A 381 -2.93 -7.59 19.47
N LYS A 382 -3.17 -6.34 19.07
CA LYS A 382 -4.11 -5.46 19.77
C LYS A 382 -5.56 -5.93 19.60
N ILE A 383 -5.92 -6.41 18.41
CA ILE A 383 -7.24 -7.00 18.14
C ILE A 383 -7.40 -8.28 18.96
N ASP A 384 -6.40 -9.16 18.94
CA ASP A 384 -6.43 -10.40 19.70
C ASP A 384 -6.55 -10.13 21.21
N LYS A 385 -5.76 -9.21 21.77
CA LYS A 385 -5.88 -8.80 23.17
C LYS A 385 -7.23 -8.18 23.51
N ALA A 386 -7.78 -7.33 22.65
CA ALA A 386 -9.10 -6.76 22.86
C ALA A 386 -10.20 -7.83 22.77
N MET A 387 -10.04 -8.81 21.88
CA MET A 387 -10.96 -9.95 21.78
C MET A 387 -10.79 -10.92 22.96
N ASP A 388 -9.57 -11.15 23.46
CA ASP A 388 -9.30 -11.97 24.63
C ASP A 388 -10.04 -11.45 25.87
N GLU A 389 -10.11 -10.14 26.10
CA GLU A 389 -10.91 -9.56 27.19
C GLU A 389 -12.39 -9.92 27.10
N TYR A 390 -12.94 -10.11 25.92
CA TYR A 390 -14.34 -10.52 25.71
C TYR A 390 -14.52 -12.02 25.64
N LEU A 391 -13.55 -12.77 25.11
CA LEU A 391 -13.63 -14.23 24.92
C LEU A 391 -13.16 -15.02 26.13
N LEU A 392 -12.20 -14.52 26.93
CA LEU A 392 -11.72 -15.19 28.15
C LEU A 392 -12.82 -15.53 29.14
N PRO A 393 -13.79 -14.66 29.49
CA PRO A 393 -14.90 -15.03 30.37
C PRO A 393 -15.81 -16.10 29.77
N ILE A 394 -15.91 -16.15 28.42
CA ILE A 394 -16.73 -17.12 27.70
C ILE A 394 -16.02 -18.48 27.63
N SER A 395 -14.75 -18.51 27.25
CA SER A 395 -13.95 -19.76 27.19
C SER A 395 -13.64 -20.35 28.53
N ALA A 396 -13.52 -19.51 29.56
CA ALA A 396 -13.31 -19.99 30.97
C ALA A 396 -14.60 -20.46 31.62
N ALA A 397 -15.79 -20.16 31.09
CA ALA A 397 -17.06 -20.57 31.67
C ALA A 397 -17.26 -22.09 31.58
N PHE A 398 -16.88 -22.73 30.45
CA PHE A 398 -16.90 -24.18 30.30
C PHE A 398 -15.47 -24.71 30.19
N ARG A 399 -15.11 -25.64 31.08
CA ARG A 399 -13.76 -26.23 31.19
C ARG A 399 -13.72 -27.72 30.86
N GLY A 400 -14.87 -28.34 30.64
CA GLY A 400 -15.01 -29.75 30.35
C GLY A 400 -14.67 -30.13 28.90
N ARG A 401 -15.02 -31.38 28.52
CA ARG A 401 -14.81 -31.95 27.21
C ARG A 401 -16.13 -32.40 26.59
N LEU A 402 -16.54 -31.79 25.45
CA LEU A 402 -17.74 -32.24 24.75
C LEU A 402 -17.52 -33.64 24.15
N ILE A 403 -18.51 -34.53 24.31
CA ILE A 403 -18.48 -35.90 23.80
C ILE A 403 -19.78 -36.25 23.06
N GLN A 404 -19.72 -37.20 22.14
CA GLN A 404 -20.90 -37.66 21.39
C GLN A 404 -21.96 -38.26 22.29
N GLY A 405 -21.54 -39.13 23.24
CA GLY A 405 -22.42 -39.77 24.16
C GLY A 405 -21.66 -40.61 25.17
N GLU A 406 -22.38 -41.47 25.90
CA GLU A 406 -21.85 -42.24 27.03
C GLU A 406 -20.65 -43.17 26.66
N LEU A 407 -20.64 -43.70 25.44
CA LEU A 407 -19.57 -44.61 24.98
C LEU A 407 -18.21 -43.88 24.79
N ASP A 408 -18.24 -42.56 24.61
CA ASP A 408 -17.06 -41.73 24.44
C ASP A 408 -16.58 -41.11 25.75
N SER A 409 -17.29 -41.38 26.85
CA SER A 409 -16.92 -40.87 28.15
C SER A 409 -15.65 -41.53 28.69
N THR A 410 -14.92 -40.82 29.55
CA THR A 410 -13.69 -41.31 30.19
C THR A 410 -13.94 -42.64 30.95
N HIS A 411 -15.10 -42.81 31.58
CA HIS A 411 -15.46 -43.98 32.35
C HIS A 411 -16.42 -44.95 31.61
N LYS A 412 -16.66 -44.77 30.31
CA LYS A 412 -17.37 -45.68 29.42
C LYS A 412 -18.61 -46.36 30.01
N GLY A 413 -19.54 -45.58 30.58
CA GLY A 413 -20.81 -46.08 31.06
C GLY A 413 -20.79 -46.67 32.48
N ALA A 414 -19.78 -46.41 33.29
CA ALA A 414 -19.81 -46.73 34.70
C ALA A 414 -21.03 -46.09 35.40
N LEU A 415 -21.78 -46.85 36.19
CA LEU A 415 -23.06 -46.42 36.78
C LEU A 415 -23.00 -45.11 37.58
N GLY A 416 -21.86 -44.73 38.14
CA GLY A 416 -21.65 -43.46 38.85
C GLY A 416 -21.26 -42.27 38.03
N SER A 417 -20.94 -42.46 36.74
CA SER A 417 -20.45 -41.38 35.86
C SER A 417 -21.55 -40.55 35.21
N ARG A 418 -22.78 -41.05 35.12
CA ARG A 418 -23.89 -40.33 34.47
C ARG A 418 -24.36 -39.16 35.32
N ILE A 419 -24.58 -38.04 34.63
CA ILE A 419 -25.12 -36.83 35.25
C ILE A 419 -26.55 -36.66 34.72
N ILE A 420 -27.52 -36.60 35.64
CA ILE A 420 -28.95 -36.47 35.39
C ILE A 420 -29.48 -35.30 36.21
N ASP A 421 -30.32 -34.46 35.65
CA ASP A 421 -31.06 -33.45 36.38
C ASP A 421 -32.48 -33.95 36.67
N PHE A 422 -32.67 -34.56 37.79
CA PHE A 422 -33.97 -35.09 38.20
C PHE A 422 -35.07 -34.02 38.43
N LYS A 423 -34.70 -32.71 38.35
CA LYS A 423 -35.67 -31.60 38.43
C LYS A 423 -36.33 -31.27 37.12
N THR A 424 -35.61 -31.47 36.00
CA THR A 424 -36.08 -31.11 34.65
C THR A 424 -36.35 -32.35 33.79
N SER A 425 -35.49 -33.39 33.88
CA SER A 425 -35.57 -34.57 33.01
C SER A 425 -35.00 -35.80 33.70
N THR A 426 -35.49 -36.96 33.35
CA THR A 426 -34.89 -38.26 33.74
C THR A 426 -33.83 -38.71 32.73
N LYS A 427 -33.62 -37.98 31.65
CA LYS A 427 -32.62 -38.31 30.65
C LYS A 427 -31.23 -37.84 31.10
N PRO A 428 -30.21 -38.68 30.95
CA PRO A 428 -28.84 -38.25 31.21
C PRO A 428 -28.42 -37.15 30.22
N LEU A 429 -27.66 -36.19 30.74
CA LEU A 429 -27.21 -35.04 29.95
C LEU A 429 -25.70 -35.04 29.73
N ALA A 430 -24.96 -35.75 30.51
CA ALA A 430 -23.50 -35.75 30.51
C ALA A 430 -22.91 -36.94 31.29
N SER A 431 -21.58 -37.07 31.17
CA SER A 431 -20.77 -37.95 32.02
C SER A 431 -19.80 -37.13 32.88
N CYS A 432 -19.28 -37.73 33.92
CA CYS A 432 -18.23 -37.17 34.78
C CYS A 432 -16.95 -37.99 34.63
N ALA A 433 -15.85 -37.36 34.27
CA ALA A 433 -14.50 -37.97 34.20
C ALA A 433 -13.79 -38.03 35.55
N GLY A 434 -14.39 -37.49 36.63
CA GLY A 434 -13.85 -37.52 37.97
C GLY A 434 -14.43 -38.67 38.81
N GLY A 435 -13.96 -38.76 40.06
CA GLY A 435 -14.46 -39.71 41.06
C GLY A 435 -15.61 -39.16 41.89
N ASP A 436 -15.63 -39.45 43.19
CA ASP A 436 -16.65 -39.00 44.13
C ASP A 436 -16.74 -37.46 44.17
N CYS A 437 -17.97 -36.95 44.09
CA CYS A 437 -18.24 -35.52 44.02
C CYS A 437 -19.41 -35.14 44.92
N SER A 438 -19.22 -34.16 45.80
CA SER A 438 -20.22 -33.60 46.70
C SER A 438 -20.91 -32.33 46.20
N PHE A 439 -20.60 -31.89 44.99
CA PHE A 439 -21.17 -30.66 44.41
C PHE A 439 -22.62 -30.86 43.93
N ASN A 440 -23.34 -29.74 43.81
CA ASN A 440 -24.72 -29.69 43.32
C ASN A 440 -24.81 -30.02 41.83
N LYS A 441 -25.00 -31.31 41.50
CA LYS A 441 -25.21 -31.77 40.12
C LYS A 441 -26.60 -31.39 39.61
N PRO A 442 -26.77 -30.97 38.30
CA PRO A 442 -25.74 -30.78 37.28
C PRO A 442 -25.18 -29.36 37.24
N VAL A 443 -25.71 -28.42 38.06
CA VAL A 443 -25.39 -26.97 37.91
C VAL A 443 -23.91 -26.71 38.09
N ALA A 444 -23.30 -27.25 39.13
CA ALA A 444 -21.86 -27.11 39.37
C ALA A 444 -20.98 -27.85 38.35
N CYS A 445 -21.54 -28.83 37.63
CA CYS A 445 -20.80 -29.59 36.65
C CYS A 445 -20.39 -28.71 35.42
N TYR A 446 -21.22 -27.79 34.98
CA TYR A 446 -20.97 -26.98 33.82
C TYR A 446 -19.67 -26.12 33.90
N THR A 447 -19.22 -25.80 35.10
CA THR A 447 -17.96 -25.09 35.37
C THR A 447 -16.82 -26.04 35.77
N CYS A 448 -17.04 -27.34 35.81
CA CYS A 448 -16.08 -28.35 36.26
C CYS A 448 -15.22 -28.88 35.10
N VAL A 449 -13.92 -29.08 35.35
CA VAL A 449 -12.98 -29.64 34.36
C VAL A 449 -13.27 -31.10 34.00
N ASN A 450 -13.92 -31.84 34.88
CA ASN A 450 -14.28 -33.25 34.70
C ASN A 450 -15.66 -33.44 34.05
N PHE A 451 -16.29 -32.36 33.57
CA PHE A 451 -17.61 -32.42 32.96
C PHE A 451 -17.49 -32.84 31.49
N GLU A 452 -18.21 -33.89 31.11
CA GLU A 452 -18.28 -34.41 29.75
C GLU A 452 -19.73 -34.34 29.26
N PRO A 453 -20.21 -33.14 28.81
CA PRO A 453 -21.55 -32.98 28.25
C PRO A 453 -21.71 -33.77 26.96
N TRP A 454 -22.88 -34.36 26.77
CA TRP A 454 -23.23 -35.08 25.55
C TRP A 454 -23.83 -34.11 24.52
N ILE A 455 -23.46 -34.28 23.26
CA ILE A 455 -23.94 -33.40 22.17
C ILE A 455 -25.47 -33.38 22.14
N ASP A 456 -26.14 -34.50 22.40
CA ASP A 456 -27.59 -34.59 22.37
C ASP A 456 -28.21 -34.52 23.78
N GLY A 457 -27.47 -34.06 24.76
CA GLY A 457 -27.96 -33.84 26.11
C GLY A 457 -28.99 -32.68 26.17
N PRO A 458 -29.98 -32.74 27.11
CA PRO A 458 -31.05 -31.73 27.25
C PRO A 458 -30.54 -30.46 27.96
N HIS A 459 -29.52 -29.82 27.39
CA HIS A 459 -28.86 -28.63 27.97
C HIS A 459 -29.73 -27.39 27.93
N GLU A 460 -30.61 -27.27 26.93
CA GLU A 460 -31.59 -26.19 26.83
C GLU A 460 -32.59 -26.18 27.97
N GLU A 461 -33.02 -27.36 28.45
CA GLU A 461 -33.94 -27.50 29.59
C GLU A 461 -33.28 -26.97 30.87
N ILE A 462 -31.98 -27.26 31.05
CA ILE A 462 -31.20 -26.77 32.18
C ILE A 462 -31.09 -25.24 32.14
N LEU A 463 -30.79 -24.70 30.96
CA LEU A 463 -30.70 -23.23 30.76
C LEU A 463 -32.02 -22.55 31.16
N GLN A 464 -33.12 -23.06 30.63
CA GLN A 464 -34.46 -22.50 30.93
C GLN A 464 -34.77 -22.53 32.43
N ARG A 465 -34.49 -23.64 33.10
CA ARG A 465 -34.66 -23.74 34.54
C ARG A 465 -33.84 -22.70 35.32
N LEU A 466 -32.57 -22.56 34.98
CA LEU A 466 -31.69 -21.59 35.65
C LEU A 466 -32.11 -20.14 35.41
N LEU A 467 -32.62 -19.82 34.21
CA LEU A 467 -33.16 -18.50 33.90
C LEU A 467 -34.46 -18.22 34.73
N ASN A 468 -35.37 -19.19 34.82
CA ASN A 468 -36.58 -19.06 35.64
C ASN A 468 -36.23 -18.90 37.14
N GLU A 469 -35.31 -19.70 37.67
CA GLU A 469 -34.82 -19.56 39.04
C GLU A 469 -34.18 -18.18 39.30
N LYS A 470 -33.53 -17.59 38.29
CA LYS A 470 -32.96 -16.23 38.37
C LYS A 470 -34.06 -15.15 38.40
N GLU A 471 -35.11 -15.30 37.60
CA GLU A 471 -36.25 -14.36 37.56
C GLU A 471 -37.05 -14.41 38.87
N GLU A 472 -37.30 -15.58 39.39
CA GLU A 472 -38.02 -15.74 40.68
C GLU A 472 -37.27 -15.10 41.87
N ARG A 473 -35.94 -14.97 41.76
CA ARG A 473 -35.07 -14.41 42.82
C ARG A 473 -34.67 -12.97 42.57
N ASN A 474 -35.31 -12.28 41.63
CA ASN A 474 -34.93 -10.92 41.20
C ASN A 474 -35.07 -9.83 42.30
N GLY A 475 -35.66 -10.14 43.45
CA GLY A 475 -35.77 -9.26 44.62
C GLY A 475 -34.47 -9.08 45.44
N ASP A 476 -33.46 -9.95 45.25
CA ASP A 476 -32.16 -9.87 45.92
C ASP A 476 -31.01 -9.98 44.91
N SER A 477 -30.31 -8.86 44.71
CA SER A 477 -29.23 -8.73 43.71
C SER A 477 -28.03 -9.67 43.97
N ARG A 478 -27.81 -10.18 45.15
CA ARG A 478 -26.75 -11.13 45.47
C ARG A 478 -27.18 -12.56 45.14
N ILE A 479 -28.43 -12.92 45.50
CA ILE A 479 -28.97 -14.26 45.28
C ILE A 479 -29.25 -14.51 43.79
N SER A 480 -29.71 -13.49 43.05
CA SER A 480 -29.97 -13.58 41.59
C SER A 480 -28.69 -13.87 40.76
N LYS A 481 -27.52 -13.52 41.27
CA LYS A 481 -26.23 -13.73 40.61
C LYS A 481 -25.55 -15.08 40.90
N ILE A 482 -26.05 -15.86 41.83
CA ILE A 482 -25.41 -17.12 42.25
C ILE A 482 -25.18 -18.10 41.08
N ASN A 483 -26.10 -18.15 40.15
CA ASN A 483 -26.06 -19.06 39.01
C ASN A 483 -25.50 -18.42 37.70
N ASP A 484 -25.01 -17.18 37.72
CA ASP A 484 -24.61 -16.49 36.51
C ASP A 484 -23.46 -17.20 35.78
N ASP A 485 -22.50 -17.74 36.51
CA ASP A 485 -21.40 -18.51 35.92
C ASP A 485 -21.89 -19.83 35.31
N ALA A 486 -22.80 -20.53 35.98
CA ALA A 486 -23.41 -21.74 35.45
C ALA A 486 -24.27 -21.45 34.22
N ILE A 487 -25.06 -20.35 34.22
CA ILE A 487 -25.86 -19.92 33.06
C ILE A 487 -24.96 -19.65 31.85
N ARG A 488 -23.82 -18.94 32.06
CA ARG A 488 -22.84 -18.72 31.00
C ARG A 488 -22.27 -20.04 30.46
N ALA A 489 -21.85 -20.92 31.32
CA ALA A 489 -21.28 -22.22 30.97
C ALA A 489 -22.27 -23.11 30.20
N VAL A 490 -23.53 -23.13 30.59
CA VAL A 490 -24.59 -23.86 29.87
C VAL A 490 -24.78 -23.33 28.49
N LYS A 491 -24.82 -22.00 28.31
CA LYS A 491 -24.91 -21.35 26.95
C LYS A 491 -23.75 -21.78 26.06
N VAL A 492 -22.51 -21.74 26.56
CA VAL A 492 -21.32 -22.16 25.82
C VAL A 492 -21.42 -23.63 25.39
N VAL A 493 -21.87 -24.53 26.28
CA VAL A 493 -22.08 -25.94 25.94
C VAL A 493 -23.13 -26.11 24.85
N ILE A 494 -24.25 -25.39 24.94
CA ILE A 494 -25.30 -25.40 23.87
C ILE A 494 -24.73 -24.98 22.53
N ASP A 495 -23.94 -23.92 22.49
CA ASP A 495 -23.35 -23.42 21.25
C ASP A 495 -22.33 -24.41 20.67
N PHE A 496 -21.51 -25.05 21.50
CA PHE A 496 -20.62 -26.13 21.07
C PHE A 496 -21.39 -27.36 20.55
N CYS A 497 -22.49 -27.74 21.16
CA CYS A 497 -23.34 -28.80 20.67
C CYS A 497 -23.95 -28.49 19.32
N LYS A 498 -24.41 -27.25 19.08
CA LYS A 498 -24.92 -26.80 17.78
C LYS A 498 -23.87 -26.86 16.69
N ILE A 499 -22.66 -26.36 16.97
CA ILE A 499 -21.53 -26.40 16.04
C ILE A 499 -21.16 -27.86 15.71
N ALA A 500 -21.12 -28.74 16.70
CA ALA A 500 -20.77 -30.13 16.49
C ALA A 500 -21.82 -30.88 15.65
N ARG A 501 -23.12 -30.62 15.87
CA ARG A 501 -24.22 -31.19 15.04
C ARG A 501 -24.13 -30.71 13.60
N ASN A 502 -23.95 -29.38 13.36
CA ASN A 502 -23.85 -28.82 12.03
C ASN A 502 -22.66 -29.37 11.24
N ASN A 503 -21.55 -29.67 11.93
CA ASN A 503 -20.38 -30.28 11.29
C ASN A 503 -20.58 -31.76 10.97
N ALA A 504 -21.47 -32.46 11.69
CA ALA A 504 -21.81 -33.86 11.40
C ALA A 504 -22.81 -34.02 10.25
N ASP A 505 -23.68 -33.00 10.02
CA ASP A 505 -24.67 -33.00 8.95
C ASP A 505 -24.11 -32.47 7.61
N GLY A 506 -22.88 -31.98 7.58
CA GLY A 506 -22.21 -31.39 6.41
C GLY A 506 -21.21 -32.32 5.70
N VAL A 507 -21.20 -33.64 5.97
CA VAL A 507 -20.36 -34.67 5.33
C VAL A 507 -21.20 -35.57 4.42
#